data_7d1233845f285f99629dbae092179c73
#
_entry.id   7d1233845f285f99629dbae092179c73
#
_cell.length_a   1.000
_cell.length_b   1.000
_cell.length_c   1.000
_cell.angle_alpha   90.00
_cell.angle_beta   90.00
_cell.angle_gamma   90.00
#
_symmetry.space_group_name_H-M   'P 1'
#
loop_
_entity.id
_entity.type
_entity.pdbx_description
1 polymer ?
#
loop_
_entity_poly.entity_id
_entity_poly.type
_entity_poly.pdbx_seq_one_letter_code
_entity_poly.pdbx_strand_id
1 'polypeptide(L)'
;MHDKRAAFEQLLDETGVTAEACGFVGDDVIDLPILLRVGFAASVPNGHPEVQKRVHYVTRAAGGSGAARELCDFILQAQGNYEAALAPYLA
;
A
#
# COMPACT_ATOMS: atom_id res chain seq x y z
N MET A 1 9.01 20.16 6.84
CA MET A 1 7.97 19.27 6.29
C MET A 1 8.63 18.27 5.35
N HIS A 2 8.34 16.99 5.51
CA HIS A 2 8.89 15.98 4.61
C HIS A 2 8.19 16.01 3.27
N ASP A 3 8.99 16.11 2.21
CA ASP A 3 8.48 15.91 0.87
C ASP A 3 8.55 14.42 0.54
N LYS A 4 7.46 13.71 0.82
CA LYS A 4 7.37 12.26 0.56
C LYS A 4 7.55 11.94 -0.92
N ARG A 5 7.15 12.86 -1.79
CA ARG A 5 7.31 12.67 -3.24
C ARG A 5 8.78 12.62 -3.64
N ALA A 6 9.60 13.53 -3.09
CA ALA A 6 11.04 13.53 -3.38
C ALA A 6 11.71 12.24 -2.89
N ALA A 7 11.37 11.78 -1.68
CA ALA A 7 11.90 10.54 -1.14
C ALA A 7 11.47 9.33 -1.99
N PHE A 8 10.23 9.33 -2.47
CA PHE A 8 9.72 8.27 -3.35
C PHE A 8 10.46 8.24 -4.68
N GLU A 9 10.65 9.41 -5.31
CA GLU A 9 11.41 9.50 -6.57
C GLU A 9 12.83 8.97 -6.40
N GLN A 10 13.49 9.34 -5.30
CA GLN A 10 14.83 8.86 -5.03
C GLN A 10 14.86 7.34 -4.88
N LEU A 11 13.88 6.78 -4.19
CA LEU A 11 13.79 5.34 -4.00
C LEU A 11 13.59 4.61 -5.33
N LEU A 12 12.75 5.14 -6.21
CA LEU A 12 12.57 4.57 -7.55
C LEU A 12 13.87 4.59 -8.34
N ASP A 13 14.61 5.70 -8.28
CA ASP A 13 15.89 5.82 -8.99
C ASP A 13 16.92 4.83 -8.47
N GLU A 14 17.00 4.67 -7.16
CA GLU A 14 17.97 3.77 -6.53
C GLU A 14 17.67 2.29 -6.80
N THR A 15 16.41 1.94 -6.87
CA THR A 15 16.00 0.53 -7.03
C THR A 15 15.77 0.13 -8.47
N GLY A 16 15.59 1.08 -9.37
CA GLY A 16 15.24 0.81 -10.76
C GLY A 16 13.81 0.30 -10.95
N VAL A 17 12.98 0.39 -9.89
CA VAL A 17 11.58 -0.06 -9.92
C VAL A 17 10.70 1.09 -10.42
N THR A 18 9.69 0.77 -11.24
CA THR A 18 8.74 1.77 -11.70
C THR A 18 7.64 2.00 -10.67
N ALA A 19 7.02 3.18 -10.70
CA ALA A 19 5.92 3.49 -9.79
C ALA A 19 4.76 2.50 -9.95
N GLU A 20 4.49 2.06 -11.17
CA GLU A 20 3.41 1.11 -11.45
C GLU A 20 3.65 -0.26 -10.82
N ALA A 21 4.90 -0.60 -10.51
CA ALA A 21 5.23 -1.86 -9.86
C ALA A 21 5.20 -1.75 -8.32
N CYS A 22 4.92 -0.56 -7.79
CA CYS A 22 4.89 -0.31 -6.34
C CYS A 22 3.48 -0.36 -5.78
N GLY A 23 3.40 -0.68 -4.49
CA GLY A 23 2.20 -0.47 -3.69
C GLY A 23 2.48 0.54 -2.59
N PHE A 24 1.47 1.29 -2.19
CA PHE A 24 1.62 2.30 -1.15
C PHE A 24 0.33 2.44 -0.34
N VAL A 25 0.50 2.60 0.97
CA VAL A 25 -0.62 2.85 1.89
C VAL A 25 -0.47 4.27 2.41
N GLY A 26 -1.52 5.06 2.27
CA GLY A 26 -1.53 6.43 2.76
C GLY A 26 -2.86 6.78 3.42
N ASP A 27 -2.83 7.74 4.34
CA ASP A 27 -4.01 8.14 5.09
C ASP A 27 -4.31 9.64 5.01
N ASP A 28 -3.41 10.42 4.45
CA ASP A 28 -3.54 11.87 4.42
C ASP A 28 -3.36 12.42 3.00
N VAL A 29 -3.83 13.64 2.78
CA VAL A 29 -3.76 14.32 1.48
C VAL A 29 -2.33 14.50 1.00
N ILE A 30 -1.37 14.59 1.90
CA ILE A 30 0.04 14.69 1.52
C ILE A 30 0.56 13.43 0.85
N ASP A 31 -0.15 12.31 0.98
CA ASP A 31 0.21 11.04 0.34
C ASP A 31 -0.31 10.94 -1.09
N LEU A 32 -1.24 11.80 -1.49
CA LEU A 32 -1.88 11.73 -2.82
C LEU A 32 -0.89 11.73 -3.99
N PRO A 33 0.19 12.52 -3.98
CA PRO A 33 1.13 12.50 -5.11
C PRO A 33 1.74 11.12 -5.35
N ILE A 34 1.90 10.31 -4.29
CA ILE A 34 2.41 8.95 -4.41
C ILE A 34 1.28 7.99 -4.75
N LEU A 35 0.16 8.09 -4.04
CA LEU A 35 -0.99 7.20 -4.24
C LEU A 35 -1.52 7.21 -5.66
N LEU A 36 -1.47 8.37 -6.32
CA LEU A 36 -1.95 8.52 -7.70
C LEU A 36 -1.01 7.91 -8.73
N ARG A 37 0.24 7.62 -8.36
CA ARG A 37 1.26 7.10 -9.27
C ARG A 37 1.50 5.61 -9.15
N VAL A 38 1.29 5.04 -7.97
CA VAL A 38 1.59 3.61 -7.75
C VAL A 38 0.58 2.71 -8.42
N GLY A 39 1.00 1.48 -8.72
CA GLY A 39 0.14 0.49 -9.32
C GLY A 39 -0.95 -0.02 -8.39
N PHE A 40 -0.67 -0.06 -7.09
CA PHE A 40 -1.65 -0.43 -6.09
C PHE A 40 -1.62 0.55 -4.93
N ALA A 41 -2.71 1.29 -4.78
CA ALA A 41 -2.86 2.28 -3.70
C ALA A 41 -3.92 1.80 -2.72
N ALA A 42 -3.65 1.97 -1.43
CA ALA A 42 -4.57 1.59 -0.36
C ALA A 42 -4.61 2.66 0.71
N SER A 43 -5.70 2.67 1.47
CA SER A 43 -5.86 3.54 2.63
C SER A 43 -6.49 2.76 3.77
N VAL A 44 -6.75 3.45 4.87
CA VAL A 44 -7.30 2.87 6.10
C VAL A 44 -8.64 3.52 6.41
N PRO A 45 -9.49 2.90 7.26
CA PRO A 45 -10.85 3.43 7.53
C PRO A 45 -10.86 4.83 8.12
N ASN A 46 -9.82 5.19 8.87
CA ASN A 46 -9.67 6.51 9.46
C ASN A 46 -8.86 7.47 8.59
N GLY A 47 -8.58 7.10 7.33
CA GLY A 47 -7.90 7.96 6.40
C GLY A 47 -8.79 9.10 5.90
N HIS A 48 -8.16 10.13 5.35
CA HIS A 48 -8.87 11.29 4.83
C HIS A 48 -9.83 10.86 3.71
N PRO A 49 -11.07 11.36 3.69
CA PRO A 49 -12.05 10.97 2.66
C PRO A 49 -11.58 11.18 1.23
N GLU A 50 -10.81 12.23 0.96
CA GLU A 50 -10.29 12.48 -0.38
C GLU A 50 -9.25 11.44 -0.80
N VAL A 51 -8.55 10.85 0.16
CA VAL A 51 -7.62 9.75 -0.09
C VAL A 51 -8.40 8.46 -0.35
N GLN A 52 -9.40 8.16 0.48
CA GLN A 52 -10.20 6.94 0.32
C GLN A 52 -10.88 6.85 -1.04
N LYS A 53 -11.29 7.99 -1.60
CA LYS A 53 -11.94 8.03 -2.92
C LYS A 53 -11.01 7.66 -4.06
N ARG A 54 -9.70 7.81 -3.88
CA ARG A 54 -8.72 7.72 -4.96
C ARG A 54 -7.81 6.50 -4.88
N VAL A 55 -8.03 5.64 -3.89
CA VAL A 55 -7.25 4.43 -3.76
C VAL A 55 -8.00 3.23 -4.31
N HIS A 56 -7.27 2.14 -4.54
CA HIS A 56 -7.85 0.90 -5.04
C HIS A 56 -8.54 0.11 -3.93
N TYR A 57 -8.08 0.26 -2.69
CA TYR A 57 -8.55 -0.55 -1.58
C TYR A 57 -8.49 0.23 -0.27
N VAL A 58 -9.53 0.12 0.53
CA VAL A 58 -9.54 0.65 1.90
C VAL A 58 -9.61 -0.55 2.85
N THR A 59 -8.67 -0.65 3.79
CA THR A 59 -8.63 -1.76 4.73
C THR A 59 -9.82 -1.72 5.68
N ARG A 60 -10.15 -2.85 6.29
CA ARG A 60 -11.15 -2.91 7.35
C ARG A 60 -10.52 -2.59 8.70
N ALA A 61 -9.26 -3.00 8.90
CA ALA A 61 -8.51 -2.72 10.10
C ALA A 61 -7.93 -1.31 10.04
N ALA A 62 -7.96 -0.59 11.16
CA ALA A 62 -7.38 0.74 11.26
C ALA A 62 -5.86 0.70 11.16
N GLY A 63 -5.26 1.81 10.75
CA GLY A 63 -3.81 1.94 10.71
C GLY A 63 -3.21 1.64 12.08
N GLY A 64 -2.17 0.81 12.11
CA GLY A 64 -1.54 0.36 13.34
C GLY A 64 -2.23 -0.78 14.04
N SER A 65 -3.40 -1.24 13.55
CA SER A 65 -4.21 -2.29 14.19
C SER A 65 -4.43 -3.47 13.26
N GLY A 66 -3.42 -3.85 12.48
CA GLY A 66 -3.50 -4.99 11.59
C GLY A 66 -3.77 -4.63 10.13
N ALA A 67 -3.80 -3.35 9.78
CA ALA A 67 -4.01 -2.93 8.40
C ALA A 67 -2.93 -3.47 7.46
N ALA A 68 -1.67 -3.44 7.89
CA ALA A 68 -0.57 -3.95 7.09
C ALA A 68 -0.72 -5.45 6.85
N ARG A 69 -1.14 -6.22 7.86
CA ARG A 69 -1.38 -7.65 7.74
C ARG A 69 -2.52 -7.91 6.77
N GLU A 70 -3.61 -7.17 6.89
CA GLU A 70 -4.75 -7.30 5.98
C GLU A 70 -4.32 -7.10 4.53
N LEU A 71 -3.51 -6.07 4.26
CA LEU A 71 -3.03 -5.77 2.92
C LEU A 71 -2.11 -6.87 2.40
N CYS A 72 -1.22 -7.40 3.24
CA CYS A 72 -0.35 -8.50 2.84
C CYS A 72 -1.18 -9.73 2.45
N ASP A 73 -2.17 -10.07 3.26
CA ASP A 73 -3.05 -11.21 2.97
C ASP A 73 -3.82 -10.98 1.67
N PHE A 74 -4.35 -9.77 1.46
CA PHE A 74 -5.08 -9.42 0.25
C PHE A 74 -4.19 -9.56 -0.99
N ILE A 75 -2.97 -9.05 -0.93
CA ILE A 75 -2.04 -9.11 -2.06
C ILE A 75 -1.67 -10.56 -2.37
N LEU A 76 -1.38 -11.36 -1.35
CA LEU A 76 -1.04 -12.76 -1.54
C LEU A 76 -2.21 -13.54 -2.14
N GLN A 77 -3.43 -13.28 -1.71
CA GLN A 77 -4.62 -13.91 -2.28
C GLN A 77 -4.81 -13.51 -3.74
N ALA A 78 -4.64 -12.23 -4.05
CA ALA A 78 -4.78 -11.72 -5.42
C ALA A 78 -3.74 -12.33 -6.36
N GLN A 79 -2.55 -12.63 -5.83
CA GLN A 79 -1.47 -13.26 -6.60
C GLN A 79 -1.56 -14.77 -6.65
N GLY A 80 -2.49 -15.38 -5.90
CA GLY A 80 -2.60 -16.81 -5.80
C GLY A 80 -1.52 -17.47 -4.95
N ASN A 81 -0.81 -16.69 -4.13
CA ASN A 81 0.33 -17.17 -3.34
C ASN A 81 0.02 -17.34 -1.85
N TYR A 82 -1.21 -17.11 -1.44
CA TYR A 82 -1.58 -17.12 -0.02
C TYR A 82 -1.32 -18.48 0.62
N GLU A 83 -1.78 -19.55 -0.02
CA GLU A 83 -1.61 -20.90 0.50
C GLU A 83 -0.13 -21.28 0.60
N ALA A 84 0.66 -20.93 -0.41
CA ALA A 84 2.09 -21.22 -0.39
C ALA A 84 2.81 -20.46 0.73
N ALA A 85 2.40 -19.22 0.99
CA ALA A 85 2.97 -18.42 2.07
C ALA A 85 2.62 -18.97 3.45
N LEU A 86 1.44 -19.58 3.60
CA LEU A 86 1.00 -20.17 4.87
C LEU A 86 1.62 -21.55 5.13
N ALA A 87 1.98 -22.28 4.10
CA ALA A 87 2.40 -23.66 4.21
C ALA A 87 3.47 -23.93 5.29
N PRO A 88 4.55 -23.11 5.42
CA PRO A 88 5.56 -23.34 6.45
C PRO A 88 5.01 -23.25 7.88
N TYR A 89 3.92 -22.53 8.09
CA TYR A 89 3.33 -22.31 9.41
C TYR A 89 2.26 -23.36 9.76
N LEU A 90 1.82 -24.10 8.76
CA LEU A 90 0.77 -25.12 8.94
C LEU A 90 1.33 -26.53 9.06
N ALA A 91 2.61 -26.70 8.77
CA ALA A 91 3.27 -28.01 8.81
C ALA A 91 3.53 -28.49 10.23
#